data_784c292fe9645a66523457f51e50c202
#
_entry.id   784c292fe9645a66523457f51e50c202
#
_cell.length_a   1.000
_cell.length_b   1.000
_cell.length_c   1.000
_cell.angle_alpha   90.00
_cell.angle_beta   90.00
_cell.angle_gamma   90.00
#
_symmetry.space_group_name_H-M   'P 1'
#
loop_
_entity.id
_entity.type
_entity.pdbx_description
1 polymer ?
#
loop_
_entity_poly.entity_id
_entity_poly.type
_entity_poly.pdbx_seq_one_letter_code
_entity_poly.pdbx_strand_id
1 'polypeptide(L)'
;MYCGAKIDFVDIDPETFNMSVQHLEEMLIKAKKNNKLPKLVVPVHFSGQSCDMKKIWALSQEYGFKVIEDASHALGGKYLNKQVGSCEYSHMAIFSFHPVKMITTGEGGAITTNDQELDYRLSLLRTHGITKDASKFKNESHGAWYYEQHALGFNYRLTDIQAALGLSQLKRLDSFIKRRKEIADFYLNNLKNVSLPYLHPDIQSSWHL
;
A
#
# COMPACT_ATOMS: atom_id res chain seq x y z
N MET A 1 0.18 -5.99 15.46
CA MET A 1 -0.12 -6.19 16.87
C MET A 1 -1.52 -6.78 17.09
N TYR A 2 -2.60 -6.17 16.57
CA TYR A 2 -3.96 -6.71 16.74
C TYR A 2 -4.15 -8.15 16.24
N CYS A 3 -3.39 -8.57 15.23
CA CYS A 3 -3.39 -9.95 14.73
C CYS A 3 -2.36 -10.87 15.45
N GLY A 4 -1.81 -10.47 16.60
CA GLY A 4 -0.81 -11.23 17.34
C GLY A 4 0.60 -11.21 16.74
N ALA A 5 0.86 -10.36 15.73
CA ALA A 5 2.19 -10.24 15.14
C ALA A 5 3.17 -9.56 16.11
N LYS A 6 4.40 -10.08 16.14
CA LYS A 6 5.55 -9.38 16.73
C LYS A 6 6.10 -8.44 15.69
N ILE A 7 6.36 -7.20 16.09
CA ILE A 7 6.86 -6.15 15.20
C ILE A 7 8.34 -5.89 15.46
N ASP A 8 9.04 -5.49 14.42
CA ASP A 8 10.38 -4.94 14.42
C ASP A 8 10.46 -3.79 13.43
N PHE A 9 11.49 -2.97 13.49
CA PHE A 9 11.62 -1.79 12.66
C PHE A 9 12.95 -1.83 11.91
N VAL A 10 12.89 -1.46 10.63
CA VAL A 10 14.06 -1.18 9.79
C VAL A 10 14.26 0.33 9.78
N ASP A 11 15.49 0.78 9.99
CA ASP A 11 15.80 2.20 9.95
C ASP A 11 15.64 2.78 8.55
N ILE A 12 15.50 4.09 8.47
CA ILE A 12 15.33 4.81 7.22
C ILE A 12 16.67 5.11 6.55
N ASP A 13 16.61 5.33 5.26
CA ASP A 13 17.64 6.00 4.50
C ASP A 13 17.55 7.51 4.77
N PRO A 14 18.64 8.17 5.20
CA PRO A 14 18.59 9.57 5.62
C PRO A 14 18.38 10.57 4.47
N GLU A 15 18.52 10.16 3.22
CA GLU A 15 18.32 11.01 2.06
C GLU A 15 16.88 10.93 1.55
N THR A 16 16.30 9.74 1.51
CA THR A 16 14.95 9.50 0.97
C THR A 16 13.87 9.46 2.05
N PHE A 17 14.26 9.27 3.31
CA PHE A 17 13.38 9.02 4.48
C PHE A 17 12.51 7.76 4.36
N ASN A 18 12.74 6.95 3.34
CA ASN A 18 12.11 5.65 3.14
C ASN A 18 12.92 4.54 3.82
N MET A 19 12.33 3.35 3.93
CA MET A 19 13.03 2.16 4.45
C MET A 19 14.38 1.97 3.76
N SER A 20 15.45 1.91 4.53
CA SER A 20 16.78 1.60 4.02
C SER A 20 16.87 0.14 3.58
N VAL A 21 17.09 -0.08 2.29
CA VAL A 21 17.27 -1.44 1.75
C VAL A 21 18.51 -2.11 2.35
N GLN A 22 19.57 -1.35 2.57
CA GLN A 22 20.80 -1.86 3.19
C GLN A 22 20.50 -2.37 4.63
N HIS A 23 19.86 -1.56 5.47
CA HIS A 23 19.52 -1.97 6.83
C HIS A 23 18.55 -3.16 6.84
N LEU A 24 17.60 -3.20 5.91
CA LEU A 24 16.72 -4.36 5.74
C LEU A 24 17.53 -5.63 5.47
N GLU A 25 18.47 -5.59 4.53
CA GLU A 25 19.32 -6.74 4.18
C GLU A 25 20.19 -7.19 5.37
N GLU A 26 20.84 -6.27 6.07
CA GLU A 26 21.62 -6.55 7.28
C GLU A 26 20.77 -7.25 8.36
N MET A 27 19.54 -6.77 8.58
CA MET A 27 18.60 -7.38 9.52
C MET A 27 18.18 -8.77 9.07
N LEU A 28 17.93 -8.98 7.78
CA LEU A 28 17.55 -10.28 7.21
C LEU A 28 18.69 -11.31 7.35
N ILE A 29 19.95 -10.91 7.09
CA ILE A 29 21.13 -11.76 7.31
C ILE A 29 21.21 -12.21 8.77
N LYS A 30 21.04 -11.29 9.72
CA LYS A 30 21.03 -11.57 11.14
C LYS A 30 19.85 -12.46 11.55
N ALA A 31 18.66 -12.16 11.01
CA ALA A 31 17.45 -12.93 11.28
C ALA A 31 17.54 -14.37 10.77
N LYS A 32 18.14 -14.57 9.58
CA LYS A 32 18.39 -15.90 8.99
C LYS A 32 19.29 -16.76 9.89
N LYS A 33 20.39 -16.18 10.39
CA LYS A 33 21.31 -16.88 11.34
C LYS A 33 20.62 -17.32 12.63
N ASN A 34 19.58 -16.59 13.06
CA ASN A 34 18.85 -16.85 14.30
C ASN A 34 17.53 -17.62 14.08
N ASN A 35 17.22 -18.08 12.86
CA ASN A 35 15.95 -18.69 12.48
C ASN A 35 14.73 -17.82 12.84
N LYS A 36 14.82 -16.49 12.62
CA LYS A 36 13.80 -15.49 12.96
C LYS A 36 13.46 -14.60 11.76
N LEU A 37 13.48 -15.15 10.56
CA LEU A 37 13.07 -14.39 9.36
C LEU A 37 11.65 -13.82 9.51
N PRO A 38 11.40 -12.58 9.08
CA PRO A 38 10.07 -12.02 9.10
C PRO A 38 9.16 -12.77 8.11
N LYS A 39 7.87 -12.81 8.40
CA LYS A 39 6.86 -13.31 7.45
C LYS A 39 6.40 -12.21 6.50
N LEU A 40 6.53 -10.96 6.93
CA LEU A 40 6.00 -9.79 6.24
C LEU A 40 6.93 -8.59 6.43
N VAL A 41 7.15 -7.85 5.36
CA VAL A 41 7.79 -6.52 5.37
C VAL A 41 6.81 -5.51 4.80
N VAL A 42 6.71 -4.34 5.45
CA VAL A 42 5.78 -3.27 5.06
C VAL A 42 6.59 -2.00 4.77
N PRO A 43 7.06 -1.79 3.52
CA PRO A 43 7.67 -0.53 3.12
C PRO A 43 6.62 0.56 3.06
N VAL A 44 6.91 1.72 3.66
CA VAL A 44 6.07 2.91 3.63
C VAL A 44 6.62 3.87 2.58
N HIS A 45 5.81 4.27 1.62
CA HIS A 45 6.17 5.28 0.61
C HIS A 45 6.02 6.67 1.18
N PHE A 46 6.99 7.05 2.02
CA PHE A 46 6.88 8.27 2.81
C PHE A 46 6.78 9.51 1.93
N SER A 47 5.88 10.42 2.30
CA SER A 47 5.68 11.72 1.64
C SER A 47 5.23 11.65 0.17
N GLY A 48 5.03 10.43 -0.36
CA GLY A 48 4.64 10.20 -1.76
C GLY A 48 5.76 9.72 -2.67
N GLN A 49 6.98 9.56 -2.15
CA GLN A 49 8.09 8.94 -2.86
C GLN A 49 8.12 7.43 -2.57
N SER A 50 8.07 6.61 -3.63
CA SER A 50 8.16 5.15 -3.47
C SER A 50 9.48 4.72 -2.82
N CYS A 51 9.46 3.63 -2.06
CA CYS A 51 10.66 2.90 -1.71
C CYS A 51 11.30 2.26 -2.97
N ASP A 52 12.54 1.78 -2.86
CA ASP A 52 13.18 0.97 -3.90
C ASP A 52 12.57 -0.45 -3.92
N MET A 53 11.35 -0.53 -4.48
CA MET A 53 10.53 -1.73 -4.43
C MET A 53 11.16 -2.92 -5.15
N LYS A 54 11.92 -2.70 -6.21
CA LYS A 54 12.61 -3.76 -6.95
C LYS A 54 13.64 -4.48 -6.09
N LYS A 55 14.42 -3.73 -5.30
CA LYS A 55 15.40 -4.33 -4.39
C LYS A 55 14.71 -5.02 -3.21
N ILE A 56 13.67 -4.40 -2.62
CA ILE A 56 12.89 -5.03 -1.54
C ILE A 56 12.25 -6.33 -2.03
N TRP A 57 11.74 -6.34 -3.27
CA TRP A 57 11.17 -7.52 -3.89
C TRP A 57 12.22 -8.63 -4.10
N ALA A 58 13.42 -8.28 -4.58
CA ALA A 58 14.51 -9.25 -4.72
C ALA A 58 14.85 -9.91 -3.38
N LEU A 59 14.96 -9.12 -2.31
CA LEU A 59 15.16 -9.64 -0.95
C LEU A 59 13.99 -10.53 -0.51
N SER A 60 12.76 -10.19 -0.87
CA SER A 60 11.59 -11.02 -0.52
C SER A 60 11.65 -12.39 -1.18
N GLN A 61 12.13 -12.47 -2.41
CA GLN A 61 12.30 -13.76 -3.11
C GLN A 61 13.45 -14.59 -2.51
N GLU A 62 14.52 -13.94 -2.08
CA GLU A 62 15.68 -14.61 -1.47
C GLU A 62 15.37 -15.14 -0.05
N TYR A 63 14.68 -14.33 0.77
CA TYR A 63 14.44 -14.63 2.19
C TYR A 63 13.03 -15.17 2.49
N GLY A 64 12.14 -15.20 1.50
CA GLY A 64 10.83 -15.85 1.60
C GLY A 64 9.76 -15.08 2.39
N PHE A 65 9.88 -13.77 2.55
CA PHE A 65 8.85 -12.94 3.20
C PHE A 65 7.86 -12.34 2.19
N LYS A 66 6.68 -11.96 2.67
CA LYS A 66 5.69 -11.24 1.88
C LYS A 66 5.92 -9.72 1.96
N VAL A 67 5.50 -8.99 0.91
CA VAL A 67 5.62 -7.53 0.84
C VAL A 67 4.23 -6.92 0.71
N ILE A 68 3.91 -5.95 1.59
CA ILE A 68 2.72 -5.11 1.50
C ILE A 68 3.19 -3.65 1.45
N GLU A 69 2.91 -2.95 0.35
CA GLU A 69 3.20 -1.53 0.25
C GLU A 69 2.23 -0.72 1.11
N ASP A 70 2.73 0.08 2.05
CA ASP A 70 1.94 1.17 2.61
C ASP A 70 2.05 2.38 1.67
N ALA A 71 1.10 2.46 0.75
CA ALA A 71 0.99 3.51 -0.25
C ALA A 71 0.02 4.64 0.17
N SER A 72 -0.24 4.77 1.48
CA SER A 72 -1.18 5.79 2.02
C SER A 72 -0.80 7.22 1.65
N HIS A 73 0.45 7.48 1.28
CA HIS A 73 0.94 8.78 0.81
C HIS A 73 1.20 8.83 -0.69
N ALA A 74 1.12 7.70 -1.41
CA ALA A 74 1.71 7.59 -2.74
C ALA A 74 0.69 7.36 -3.88
N LEU A 75 -0.60 7.63 -3.63
CA LEU A 75 -1.60 7.55 -4.69
C LEU A 75 -1.25 8.47 -5.86
N GLY A 76 -1.14 7.90 -7.06
CA GLY A 76 -0.75 8.58 -8.29
C GLY A 76 0.76 8.76 -8.48
N GLY A 77 1.57 8.34 -7.50
CA GLY A 77 3.02 8.22 -7.67
C GLY A 77 3.41 7.08 -8.60
N LYS A 78 4.64 7.11 -9.12
CA LYS A 78 5.17 6.04 -9.99
C LYS A 78 6.57 5.61 -9.55
N TYR A 79 6.84 4.33 -9.77
CA TYR A 79 8.15 3.70 -9.65
C TYR A 79 8.46 2.95 -10.95
N LEU A 80 9.64 3.21 -11.59
CA LEU A 80 10.02 2.64 -12.88
C LEU A 80 8.91 2.76 -13.95
N ASN A 81 8.26 3.92 -14.02
CA ASN A 81 7.13 4.24 -14.90
C ASN A 81 5.83 3.43 -14.65
N LYS A 82 5.77 2.59 -13.62
CA LYS A 82 4.55 1.90 -13.20
C LYS A 82 3.88 2.65 -12.05
N GLN A 83 2.56 2.66 -12.02
CA GLN A 83 1.82 3.26 -10.92
C GLN A 83 2.14 2.54 -9.60
N VAL A 84 2.35 3.29 -8.52
CA VAL A 84 2.33 2.73 -7.17
C VAL A 84 0.99 2.03 -6.97
N GLY A 85 1.02 0.81 -6.41
CA GLY A 85 -0.16 -0.04 -6.29
C GLY A 85 -0.44 -0.94 -7.50
N SER A 86 0.44 -0.94 -8.53
CA SER A 86 0.40 -1.95 -9.61
C SER A 86 0.76 -3.35 -9.12
N CYS A 87 1.32 -3.45 -7.91
CA CYS A 87 1.77 -4.70 -7.29
C CYS A 87 2.74 -5.51 -8.16
N GLU A 88 3.62 -4.83 -8.93
CA GLU A 88 4.67 -5.50 -9.71
C GLU A 88 5.78 -6.04 -8.79
N TYR A 89 6.03 -5.34 -7.67
CA TYR A 89 7.06 -5.69 -6.69
C TYR A 89 6.50 -5.86 -5.29
N SER A 90 5.24 -6.25 -5.18
CA SER A 90 4.58 -6.51 -3.91
C SER A 90 3.43 -7.50 -4.06
N HIS A 91 2.93 -8.01 -2.95
CA HIS A 91 1.76 -8.88 -2.94
C HIS A 91 0.47 -8.04 -2.85
N MET A 92 0.54 -6.91 -2.18
CA MET A 92 -0.57 -5.97 -1.99
C MET A 92 -0.03 -4.57 -1.84
N ALA A 93 -0.86 -3.56 -2.15
CA ALA A 93 -0.62 -2.18 -1.78
C ALA A 93 -1.87 -1.58 -1.13
N ILE A 94 -1.66 -0.79 -0.08
CA ILE A 94 -2.72 -0.19 0.73
C ILE A 94 -2.75 1.31 0.48
N PHE A 95 -3.93 1.84 0.18
CA PHE A 95 -4.20 3.26 0.03
C PHE A 95 -5.14 3.77 1.11
N SER A 96 -4.92 5.00 1.55
CA SER A 96 -5.79 5.71 2.48
C SER A 96 -6.55 6.83 1.76
N PHE A 97 -7.83 6.95 2.06
CA PHE A 97 -8.70 8.04 1.58
C PHE A 97 -9.20 8.92 2.74
N HIS A 98 -8.43 8.98 3.83
CA HIS A 98 -8.62 9.94 4.92
C HIS A 98 -8.58 11.39 4.38
N PRO A 99 -9.26 12.37 4.99
CA PRO A 99 -9.37 13.75 4.48
C PRO A 99 -8.06 14.45 4.09
N VAL A 100 -6.96 14.12 4.76
CA VAL A 100 -5.65 14.76 4.49
C VAL A 100 -4.91 14.15 3.28
N LYS A 101 -5.40 13.04 2.71
CA LYS A 101 -4.69 12.32 1.63
C LYS A 101 -4.87 12.97 0.27
N MET A 102 -4.21 12.41 -0.75
CA MET A 102 -4.24 12.93 -2.13
C MET A 102 -5.66 13.08 -2.69
N ILE A 103 -6.52 12.11 -2.37
CA ILE A 103 -7.98 12.16 -2.54
C ILE A 103 -8.62 11.69 -1.25
N THR A 104 -9.90 12.02 -1.07
CA THR A 104 -10.64 11.61 0.12
C THR A 104 -12.00 11.02 -0.22
N THR A 105 -12.46 10.13 0.67
CA THR A 105 -13.85 9.65 0.75
C THR A 105 -14.52 10.05 2.06
N GLY A 106 -13.96 11.07 2.76
CA GLY A 106 -14.29 11.36 4.17
C GLY A 106 -13.50 10.43 5.09
N GLU A 107 -13.79 9.17 5.08
CA GLU A 107 -12.99 8.06 5.58
C GLU A 107 -13.04 6.93 4.57
N GLY A 108 -11.95 6.17 4.43
CA GLY A 108 -11.90 5.05 3.52
C GLY A 108 -10.48 4.66 3.14
N GLY A 109 -10.39 3.64 2.32
CA GLY A 109 -9.14 3.12 1.76
C GLY A 109 -9.41 2.06 0.71
N ALA A 110 -8.34 1.63 0.06
CA ALA A 110 -8.37 0.55 -0.90
C ALA A 110 -7.13 -0.33 -0.74
N ILE A 111 -7.27 -1.58 -1.11
CA ILE A 111 -6.17 -2.52 -1.26
C ILE A 111 -6.15 -2.99 -2.71
N THR A 112 -4.98 -2.95 -3.35
CA THR A 112 -4.78 -3.53 -4.67
C THR A 112 -3.93 -4.80 -4.56
N THR A 113 -4.20 -5.78 -5.42
CA THR A 113 -3.42 -7.01 -5.53
C THR A 113 -3.60 -7.63 -6.92
N ASN A 114 -2.60 -8.38 -7.39
CA ASN A 114 -2.69 -9.21 -8.60
C ASN A 114 -2.95 -10.70 -8.27
N ASP A 115 -3.06 -11.05 -6.98
CA ASP A 115 -3.31 -12.40 -6.49
C ASP A 115 -4.81 -12.61 -6.26
N GLN A 116 -5.42 -13.51 -7.03
CA GLN A 116 -6.86 -13.79 -6.96
C GLN A 116 -7.29 -14.39 -5.61
N GLU A 117 -6.44 -15.17 -4.95
CA GLU A 117 -6.77 -15.74 -3.64
C GLU A 117 -6.75 -14.65 -2.56
N LEU A 118 -5.78 -13.72 -2.63
CA LEU A 118 -5.76 -12.56 -1.73
C LEU A 118 -6.97 -11.66 -1.97
N ASP A 119 -7.36 -11.39 -3.21
CA ASP A 119 -8.55 -10.60 -3.54
C ASP A 119 -9.82 -11.23 -2.97
N TYR A 120 -9.99 -12.55 -3.17
CA TYR A 120 -11.13 -13.28 -2.60
C TYR A 120 -11.17 -13.19 -1.08
N ARG A 121 -10.05 -13.41 -0.40
CA ARG A 121 -9.96 -13.34 1.07
C ARG A 121 -10.23 -11.93 1.59
N LEU A 122 -9.69 -10.90 0.95
CA LEU A 122 -9.93 -9.50 1.29
C LEU A 122 -11.42 -9.14 1.14
N SER A 123 -12.06 -9.60 0.06
CA SER A 123 -13.48 -9.40 -0.21
C SER A 123 -14.36 -10.07 0.85
N LEU A 124 -14.03 -11.28 1.28
CA LEU A 124 -14.68 -11.95 2.39
C LEU A 124 -14.53 -11.17 3.69
N LEU A 125 -13.29 -10.85 4.07
CA LEU A 125 -12.99 -10.20 5.35
C LEU A 125 -13.61 -8.80 5.45
N ARG A 126 -13.70 -8.07 4.35
CA ARG A 126 -14.36 -6.76 4.28
C ARG A 126 -15.87 -6.86 4.51
N THR A 127 -16.48 -8.03 4.23
CA THR A 127 -17.94 -8.22 4.20
C THR A 127 -18.33 -9.39 5.12
N HIS A 128 -18.09 -9.27 6.41
CA HIS A 128 -18.46 -10.23 7.46
C HIS A 128 -17.97 -11.68 7.23
N GLY A 129 -17.02 -11.92 6.32
CA GLY A 129 -16.61 -13.26 5.92
C GLY A 129 -17.66 -14.01 5.08
N ILE A 130 -18.56 -13.26 4.41
CA ILE A 130 -19.70 -13.80 3.65
C ILE A 130 -19.34 -13.86 2.16
N THR A 131 -19.72 -14.98 1.52
CA THR A 131 -19.76 -15.10 0.07
C THR A 131 -21.18 -15.28 -0.43
N LYS A 132 -21.48 -14.67 -1.61
CA LYS A 132 -22.68 -14.93 -2.42
C LYS A 132 -22.36 -15.64 -3.72
N ASP A 133 -21.08 -15.94 -3.95
CA ASP A 133 -20.63 -16.66 -5.12
C ASP A 133 -21.00 -18.16 -4.98
N ALA A 134 -21.96 -18.59 -5.78
CA ALA A 134 -22.46 -19.96 -5.76
C ALA A 134 -21.36 -21.01 -6.04
N SER A 135 -20.33 -20.65 -6.81
CA SER A 135 -19.21 -21.54 -7.07
C SER A 135 -18.33 -21.83 -5.85
N LYS A 136 -18.48 -21.04 -4.79
CA LYS A 136 -17.74 -21.12 -3.53
C LYS A 136 -18.58 -21.73 -2.39
N PHE A 137 -19.85 -22.01 -2.61
CA PHE A 137 -20.71 -22.59 -1.57
C PHE A 137 -20.22 -23.98 -1.18
N LYS A 138 -20.32 -24.27 0.12
CA LYS A 138 -20.04 -25.60 0.71
C LYS A 138 -21.29 -26.44 0.84
N ASN A 139 -22.45 -25.79 0.83
CA ASN A 139 -23.76 -26.41 0.96
C ASN A 139 -24.62 -26.11 -0.28
N GLU A 140 -25.71 -26.84 -0.43
CA GLU A 140 -26.68 -26.60 -1.49
C GLU A 140 -27.39 -25.25 -1.27
N SER A 141 -27.54 -24.50 -2.37
CA SER A 141 -28.22 -23.20 -2.32
C SER A 141 -29.73 -23.36 -2.25
N HIS A 142 -30.37 -22.65 -1.35
CA HIS A 142 -31.83 -22.66 -1.17
C HIS A 142 -32.53 -21.48 -1.89
N GLY A 143 -31.87 -20.78 -2.80
CA GLY A 143 -32.43 -19.71 -3.61
C GLY A 143 -31.53 -18.49 -3.76
N ALA A 144 -32.00 -17.48 -4.49
CA ALA A 144 -31.20 -16.29 -4.85
C ALA A 144 -30.79 -15.40 -3.64
N TRP A 145 -31.45 -15.58 -2.52
CA TRP A 145 -31.12 -14.89 -1.26
C TRP A 145 -30.00 -15.57 -0.46
N TYR A 146 -29.60 -16.78 -0.83
CA TYR A 146 -28.67 -17.61 -0.08
C TYR A 146 -27.25 -17.01 -0.10
N TYR A 147 -26.57 -17.15 1.00
CA TYR A 147 -25.17 -16.81 1.17
C TYR A 147 -24.55 -17.68 2.28
N GLU A 148 -23.24 -17.79 2.27
CA GLU A 148 -22.50 -18.53 3.30
C GLU A 148 -21.48 -17.63 3.98
N GLN A 149 -21.32 -17.80 5.30
CA GLN A 149 -20.23 -17.21 6.06
C GLN A 149 -19.09 -18.23 6.17
N HIS A 150 -17.97 -17.94 5.54
CA HIS A 150 -16.80 -18.82 5.53
C HIS A 150 -15.71 -18.40 6.53
N ALA A 151 -15.73 -17.18 7.04
CA ALA A 151 -14.76 -16.64 7.97
C ALA A 151 -15.40 -15.61 8.90
N LEU A 152 -14.70 -15.31 9.99
CA LEU A 152 -15.04 -14.14 10.81
C LEU A 152 -14.44 -12.90 10.14
N GLY A 153 -15.29 -12.06 9.56
CA GLY A 153 -14.91 -10.83 8.87
C GLY A 153 -15.45 -9.58 9.55
N PHE A 154 -15.12 -8.43 8.98
CA PHE A 154 -15.50 -7.11 9.46
C PHE A 154 -16.65 -6.53 8.63
N ASN A 155 -17.25 -5.44 9.08
CA ASN A 155 -18.11 -4.60 8.28
C ASN A 155 -17.29 -3.40 7.76
N TYR A 156 -16.45 -3.62 6.76
CA TYR A 156 -15.49 -2.66 6.23
C TYR A 156 -15.80 -2.24 4.79
N ARG A 157 -17.10 -2.27 4.46
CA ARG A 157 -17.56 -1.82 3.13
C ARG A 157 -17.52 -0.31 3.03
N LEU A 158 -16.99 0.20 1.93
CA LEU A 158 -17.14 1.59 1.52
C LEU A 158 -18.62 1.82 1.15
N THR A 159 -19.22 2.90 1.62
CA THR A 159 -20.59 3.26 1.23
C THR A 159 -20.63 3.88 -0.16
N ASP A 160 -21.79 3.84 -0.83
CA ASP A 160 -21.96 4.45 -2.17
C ASP A 160 -21.70 5.96 -2.15
N ILE A 161 -22.06 6.65 -1.07
CA ILE A 161 -21.77 8.08 -0.89
C ILE A 161 -20.27 8.32 -0.86
N GLN A 162 -19.52 7.54 -0.08
CA GLN A 162 -18.08 7.61 -0.01
C GLN A 162 -17.43 7.27 -1.36
N ALA A 163 -17.92 6.22 -2.03
CA ALA A 163 -17.43 5.81 -3.34
C ALA A 163 -17.68 6.90 -4.40
N ALA A 164 -18.84 7.54 -4.40
CA ALA A 164 -19.15 8.64 -5.32
C ALA A 164 -18.23 9.85 -5.12
N LEU A 165 -17.94 10.20 -3.84
CA LEU A 165 -16.97 11.25 -3.50
C LEU A 165 -15.58 10.86 -4.02
N GLY A 166 -15.13 9.63 -3.75
CA GLY A 166 -13.83 9.13 -4.19
C GLY A 166 -13.67 9.16 -5.71
N LEU A 167 -14.68 8.72 -6.46
CA LEU A 167 -14.68 8.78 -7.92
C LEU A 167 -14.61 10.22 -8.46
N SER A 168 -15.32 11.15 -7.82
CA SER A 168 -15.26 12.57 -8.16
C SER A 168 -13.86 13.15 -7.94
N GLN A 169 -13.23 12.80 -6.82
CA GLN A 169 -11.87 13.23 -6.47
C GLN A 169 -10.82 12.58 -7.40
N LEU A 170 -10.96 11.29 -7.70
CA LEU A 170 -10.03 10.53 -8.53
C LEU A 170 -9.90 11.12 -9.94
N LYS A 171 -10.99 11.60 -10.52
CA LYS A 171 -10.98 12.32 -11.83
C LYS A 171 -10.09 13.57 -11.84
N ARG A 172 -9.77 14.13 -10.69
CA ARG A 172 -8.97 15.33 -10.50
C ARG A 172 -7.54 15.04 -10.03
N LEU A 173 -7.20 13.78 -9.77
CA LEU A 173 -5.92 13.38 -9.16
C LEU A 173 -4.73 13.94 -9.93
N ASP A 174 -4.70 13.82 -11.25
CA ASP A 174 -3.59 14.30 -12.08
C ASP A 174 -3.38 15.82 -11.93
N SER A 175 -4.46 16.59 -11.84
CA SER A 175 -4.39 18.03 -11.61
C SER A 175 -3.85 18.37 -10.21
N PHE A 176 -4.20 17.57 -9.20
CA PHE A 176 -3.67 17.73 -7.85
C PHE A 176 -2.18 17.43 -7.80
N ILE A 177 -1.74 16.33 -8.40
CA ILE A 177 -0.32 15.95 -8.46
C ILE A 177 0.48 17.02 -9.21
N LYS A 178 -0.01 17.48 -10.36
CA LYS A 178 0.65 18.55 -11.13
C LYS A 178 0.85 19.79 -10.27
N ARG A 179 -0.19 20.25 -9.57
CA ARG A 179 -0.09 21.45 -8.73
C ARG A 179 0.87 21.25 -7.55
N ARG A 180 0.84 20.09 -6.91
CA ARG A 180 1.78 19.75 -5.83
C ARG A 180 3.22 19.72 -6.32
N LYS A 181 3.46 19.16 -7.50
CA LYS A 181 4.78 19.18 -8.14
C LYS A 181 5.28 20.60 -8.41
N GLU A 182 4.44 21.49 -8.94
CA GLU A 182 4.81 22.90 -9.15
C GLU A 182 5.23 23.58 -7.85
N ILE A 183 4.52 23.32 -6.74
CA ILE A 183 4.86 23.84 -5.42
C ILE A 183 6.17 23.24 -4.91
N ALA A 184 6.34 21.92 -5.04
CA ALA A 184 7.57 21.24 -4.63
C ALA A 184 8.78 21.75 -5.42
N ASP A 185 8.67 21.88 -6.74
CA ASP A 185 9.73 22.43 -7.60
C ASP A 185 10.08 23.87 -7.18
N PHE A 186 9.08 24.68 -6.81
CA PHE A 186 9.33 26.01 -6.29
C PHE A 186 10.15 25.98 -4.98
N TYR A 187 9.80 25.12 -4.03
CA TYR A 187 10.56 24.98 -2.78
C TYR A 187 11.97 24.44 -3.03
N LEU A 188 12.11 23.39 -3.84
CA LEU A 188 13.39 22.79 -4.16
C LEU A 188 14.39 23.78 -4.80
N ASN A 189 13.88 24.73 -5.60
CA ASN A 189 14.71 25.73 -6.27
C ASN A 189 15.00 26.96 -5.40
N ASN A 190 14.22 27.25 -4.39
CA ASN A 190 14.31 28.52 -3.63
C ASN A 190 14.74 28.37 -2.17
N LEU A 191 14.56 27.19 -1.56
CA LEU A 191 15.01 26.95 -0.20
C LEU A 191 16.54 26.80 -0.16
N LYS A 192 17.16 27.56 0.74
CA LYS A 192 18.60 27.51 1.02
C LYS A 192 18.81 27.23 2.50
N ASN A 193 19.94 26.66 2.84
CA ASN A 193 20.32 26.36 4.22
C ASN A 193 19.42 25.33 4.94
N VAL A 194 18.76 24.48 4.17
CA VAL A 194 17.99 23.34 4.67
C VAL A 194 18.33 22.12 3.85
N SER A 195 18.29 20.93 4.47
CA SER A 195 18.41 19.67 3.76
C SER A 195 17.14 19.40 3.00
N LEU A 196 17.24 19.20 1.68
CA LEU A 196 16.14 18.84 0.82
C LEU A 196 16.10 17.33 0.64
N PRO A 197 14.93 16.71 0.49
CA PRO A 197 14.84 15.27 0.25
C PRO A 197 15.44 14.91 -1.11
N TYR A 198 16.20 13.84 -1.16
CA TYR A 198 16.67 13.28 -2.41
C TYR A 198 15.53 12.68 -3.21
N LEU A 199 15.47 13.03 -4.48
CA LEU A 199 14.48 12.49 -5.43
C LEU A 199 15.16 11.47 -6.34
N HIS A 200 14.79 10.21 -6.18
CA HIS A 200 15.31 9.15 -7.02
C HIS A 200 14.81 9.32 -8.46
N PRO A 201 15.69 9.23 -9.51
CA PRO A 201 15.32 9.50 -10.89
C PRO A 201 14.25 8.55 -11.46
N ASP A 202 14.17 7.34 -10.93
CA ASP A 202 13.19 6.33 -11.36
C ASP A 202 11.81 6.49 -10.67
N ILE A 203 11.65 7.53 -9.84
CA ILE A 203 10.45 7.75 -9.04
C ILE A 203 9.78 9.07 -9.43
N GLN A 204 8.48 9.01 -9.62
CA GLN A 204 7.63 10.20 -9.69
C GLN A 204 6.83 10.28 -8.39
N SER A 205 7.23 11.19 -7.51
CA SER A 205 6.52 11.41 -6.24
C SER A 205 5.13 11.98 -6.47
N SER A 206 4.16 11.54 -5.67
CA SER A 206 2.85 12.18 -5.61
C SER A 206 2.84 13.49 -4.80
N TRP A 207 3.92 13.79 -4.09
CA TRP A 207 4.07 15.01 -3.29
C TRP A 207 2.95 15.20 -2.26
N HIS A 208 2.66 14.14 -1.52
CA HIS A 208 1.65 14.20 -0.47
C HIS A 208 2.05 15.18 0.66
N LEU A 209 3.30 15.14 1.04
CA LEU A 209 3.91 16.07 2.00
C LEU A 209 5.11 16.77 1.36
#